data_2095ae9abd6f0e07e40c83c0fa440ddc
#
_entry.id   2095ae9abd6f0e07e40c83c0fa440ddc
#
_cell.length_a   1.000
_cell.length_b   1.000
_cell.length_c   1.000
_cell.angle_alpha   90.00
_cell.angle_beta   90.00
_cell.angle_gamma   90.00
#
_symmetry.space_group_name_H-M   'P 1'
#
loop_
_entity.id
_entity.type
_entity.pdbx_description
1 polymer ?
#
loop_
_entity_poly.entity_id
_entity_poly.type
_entity_poly.pdbx_seq_one_letter_code
_entity_poly.pdbx_strand_id
1 'polypeptide(L)'
;MPNWCNNNLVLEHDDPAMIKRAYDALERGEFLNEFVPVPKDLMIVAGSVGDPVEQAKLEADTQRNLEVYGYGNWYDYCVGEWGTKWDVGDQGCSDIHPEGRMLHTSFDSAWAPPTGAYAKLEALGFRVEAMYYESGMCFAGVYKDGCDEEINLEGMSADEIESEHPDLDECFGISESIREYQAMEEEELTAWVKDGAEKTAELKTL
;
A
#
# COMPACT_ATOMS: atom_id res chain seq x y z
N MET A 1 1.12 11.19 -8.26
CA MET A 1 1.14 10.62 -6.89
C MET A 1 0.75 9.16 -7.04
N PRO A 2 1.27 8.25 -6.26
CA PRO A 2 0.78 6.88 -6.29
C PRO A 2 -0.62 6.82 -5.66
N ASN A 3 -1.41 5.82 -6.03
CA ASN A 3 -2.49 5.39 -5.18
C ASN A 3 -1.88 4.86 -3.88
N TRP A 4 -2.52 5.13 -2.76
CA TRP A 4 -2.07 4.66 -1.47
C TRP A 4 -2.89 3.46 -1.04
N CYS A 5 -2.19 2.39 -0.67
CA CYS A 5 -2.78 1.22 -0.06
C CYS A 5 -2.64 1.37 1.46
N ASN A 6 -3.76 1.48 2.16
CA ASN A 6 -3.79 1.51 3.61
C ASN A 6 -3.54 0.10 4.15
N ASN A 7 -2.70 -0.01 5.16
CA ASN A 7 -2.36 -1.29 5.78
C ASN A 7 -2.59 -1.21 7.29
N ASN A 8 -3.16 -2.27 7.84
CA ASN A 8 -3.23 -2.54 9.28
C ASN A 8 -2.46 -3.83 9.53
N LEU A 9 -1.36 -3.74 10.27
CA LEU A 9 -0.40 -4.83 10.45
C LEU A 9 -0.28 -5.23 11.91
N VAL A 10 -0.36 -6.52 12.17
CA VAL A 10 -0.04 -7.14 13.46
C VAL A 10 1.19 -8.03 13.27
N LEU A 11 2.20 -7.78 14.07
CA LEU A 11 3.41 -8.61 14.13
C LEU A 11 3.54 -9.24 15.51
N GLU A 12 3.81 -10.53 15.54
CA GLU A 12 4.19 -11.23 16.76
C GLU A 12 5.55 -11.92 16.60
N HIS A 13 6.33 -11.95 17.69
CA HIS A 13 7.59 -12.68 17.72
C HIS A 13 7.90 -13.13 19.15
N ASP A 14 8.51 -14.33 19.30
CA ASP A 14 8.87 -14.88 20.60
C ASP A 14 9.96 -14.07 21.32
N ASP A 15 10.87 -13.46 20.56
CA ASP A 15 11.88 -12.54 21.06
C ASP A 15 11.38 -11.10 21.04
N PRO A 16 11.17 -10.45 22.22
CA PRO A 16 10.74 -9.06 22.28
C PRO A 16 11.73 -8.07 21.62
N ALA A 17 13.01 -8.44 21.47
CA ALA A 17 13.97 -7.59 20.81
C ALA A 17 13.68 -7.44 19.31
N MET A 18 13.07 -8.45 18.68
CA MET A 18 12.64 -8.39 17.28
C MET A 18 11.44 -7.46 17.11
N ILE A 19 10.49 -7.48 18.04
CA ILE A 19 9.36 -6.54 18.05
C ILE A 19 9.84 -5.10 18.24
N LYS A 20 10.76 -4.90 19.20
CA LYS A 20 11.34 -3.57 19.37
C LYS A 20 12.12 -3.10 18.13
N ARG A 21 12.85 -4.00 17.47
CA ARG A 21 13.56 -3.68 16.23
C ARG A 21 12.59 -3.26 15.12
N ALA A 22 11.45 -3.94 14.99
CA ALA A 22 10.40 -3.59 14.03
C ALA A 22 9.82 -2.21 14.34
N TYR A 23 9.48 -1.95 15.60
CA TYR A 23 8.99 -0.65 16.04
C TYR A 23 9.99 0.48 15.76
N ASP A 24 11.26 0.31 16.15
CA ASP A 24 12.30 1.31 15.93
C ASP A 24 12.54 1.58 14.43
N ALA A 25 12.35 0.58 13.57
CA ALA A 25 12.44 0.72 12.13
C ALA A 25 11.25 1.49 11.53
N LEU A 26 10.04 1.23 12.01
CA LEU A 26 8.85 2.01 11.66
C LEU A 26 8.99 3.48 12.05
N GLU A 27 9.44 3.77 13.27
CA GLU A 27 9.71 5.13 13.73
C GLU A 27 10.69 5.91 12.84
N ARG A 28 11.65 5.21 12.21
CA ARG A 28 12.61 5.81 11.28
C ARG A 28 12.13 5.90 9.85
N GLY A 29 11.01 5.27 9.50
CA GLY A 29 10.54 5.17 8.12
C GLY A 29 11.40 4.22 7.26
N GLU A 30 11.99 3.19 7.86
CA GLU A 30 12.91 2.24 7.22
C GLU A 30 12.50 0.78 7.50
N PHE A 31 11.22 0.53 7.68
CA PHE A 31 10.74 -0.78 8.14
C PHE A 31 11.06 -1.91 7.18
N LEU A 32 10.78 -1.71 5.88
CA LEU A 32 11.02 -2.75 4.88
C LEU A 32 12.53 -2.94 4.65
N ASN A 33 13.28 -1.86 4.57
CA ASN A 33 14.72 -1.90 4.35
C ASN A 33 15.50 -2.48 5.55
N GLU A 34 14.96 -2.38 6.77
CA GLU A 34 15.56 -2.98 7.96
C GLU A 34 15.60 -4.51 7.89
N PHE A 35 14.57 -5.15 7.33
CA PHE A 35 14.45 -6.61 7.26
C PHE A 35 14.76 -7.18 5.87
N VAL A 36 14.56 -6.39 4.82
CA VAL A 36 14.78 -6.75 3.41
C VAL A 36 15.59 -5.63 2.75
N PRO A 37 16.89 -5.48 3.11
CA PRO A 37 17.69 -4.35 2.68
C PRO A 37 17.93 -4.32 1.18
N VAL A 38 17.78 -3.14 0.57
CA VAL A 38 18.15 -2.92 -0.82
C VAL A 38 19.65 -2.96 -0.97
N PRO A 39 20.23 -3.83 -1.83
CA PRO A 39 21.65 -3.85 -2.11
C PRO A 39 22.14 -2.48 -2.62
N LYS A 40 23.29 -2.03 -2.11
CA LYS A 40 23.82 -0.68 -2.44
C LYS A 40 24.07 -0.47 -3.94
N ASP A 41 24.45 -1.51 -4.65
CA ASP A 41 24.70 -1.45 -6.10
C ASP A 41 23.42 -1.20 -6.89
N LEU A 42 22.25 -1.54 -6.34
CA LEU A 42 20.95 -1.26 -6.94
C LEU A 42 20.49 0.18 -6.75
N MET A 43 21.13 0.97 -5.90
CA MET A 43 20.79 2.37 -5.63
C MET A 43 21.26 3.29 -6.78
N ILE A 44 20.86 2.95 -7.99
CA ILE A 44 21.08 3.70 -9.23
C ILE A 44 19.76 4.23 -9.79
N VAL A 45 19.82 5.13 -10.75
CA VAL A 45 18.62 5.73 -11.37
C VAL A 45 17.75 4.65 -12.01
N ALA A 46 16.48 4.61 -11.62
CA ALA A 46 15.46 3.79 -12.25
C ALA A 46 14.84 4.59 -13.41
N GLY A 47 15.45 4.54 -14.58
CA GLY A 47 15.03 5.30 -15.74
C GLY A 47 16.18 5.65 -16.68
N SER A 48 16.10 6.82 -17.35
CA SER A 48 17.14 7.32 -18.24
C SER A 48 17.75 8.62 -17.74
N VAL A 49 19.00 8.86 -18.12
CA VAL A 49 19.73 10.12 -17.89
C VAL A 49 19.97 10.82 -19.24
N GLY A 50 20.02 12.16 -19.24
CA GLY A 50 20.09 12.93 -20.49
C GLY A 50 21.45 12.92 -21.18
N ASP A 51 22.53 12.65 -20.44
CA ASP A 51 23.90 12.60 -20.98
C ASP A 51 24.22 11.22 -21.59
N PRO A 52 24.69 11.13 -22.85
CA PRO A 52 24.96 9.82 -23.48
C PRO A 52 26.07 8.99 -22.80
N VAL A 53 27.06 9.62 -22.17
CA VAL A 53 28.15 8.92 -21.49
C VAL A 53 27.65 8.36 -20.16
N GLU A 54 26.89 9.15 -19.41
CA GLU A 54 26.24 8.70 -18.17
C GLU A 54 25.20 7.61 -18.45
N GLN A 55 24.45 7.73 -19.57
CA GLN A 55 23.48 6.70 -19.99
C GLN A 55 24.17 5.36 -20.28
N ALA A 56 25.27 5.34 -21.02
CA ALA A 56 26.02 4.12 -21.29
C ALA A 56 26.58 3.47 -20.03
N LYS A 57 27.01 4.29 -19.05
CA LYS A 57 27.42 3.79 -17.74
C LYS A 57 26.24 3.18 -16.96
N LEU A 58 25.12 3.87 -16.94
CA LEU A 58 23.89 3.41 -16.26
C LEU A 58 23.44 2.05 -16.85
N GLU A 59 23.46 1.90 -18.16
CA GLU A 59 23.12 0.65 -18.85
C GLU A 59 24.07 -0.50 -18.47
N ALA A 60 25.38 -0.23 -18.42
CA ALA A 60 26.37 -1.21 -18.00
C ALA A 60 26.18 -1.63 -16.52
N ASP A 61 25.91 -0.67 -15.63
CA ASP A 61 25.63 -0.94 -14.23
C ASP A 61 24.33 -1.73 -14.05
N THR A 62 23.26 -1.37 -14.78
CA THR A 62 21.99 -2.09 -14.81
C THR A 62 22.16 -3.54 -15.26
N GLN A 63 22.92 -3.76 -16.35
CA GLN A 63 23.17 -5.12 -16.86
C GLN A 63 23.93 -5.97 -15.83
N ARG A 64 24.97 -5.41 -15.20
CA ARG A 64 25.70 -6.07 -14.12
C ARG A 64 24.80 -6.43 -12.94
N ASN A 65 23.92 -5.50 -12.55
CA ASN A 65 23.00 -5.70 -11.43
C ASN A 65 21.97 -6.81 -11.73
N LEU A 66 21.47 -6.88 -12.95
CA LEU A 66 20.60 -7.98 -13.40
C LEU A 66 21.29 -9.35 -13.29
N GLU A 67 22.57 -9.44 -13.64
CA GLU A 67 23.35 -10.68 -13.56
C GLU A 67 23.62 -11.11 -12.11
N VAL A 68 23.81 -10.15 -11.20
CA VAL A 68 24.20 -10.43 -9.80
C VAL A 68 22.98 -10.59 -8.88
N TYR A 69 21.98 -9.74 -9.04
CA TYR A 69 20.85 -9.62 -8.12
C TYR A 69 19.51 -10.05 -8.71
N GLY A 70 19.42 -10.19 -10.05
CA GLY A 70 18.15 -10.41 -10.73
C GLY A 70 17.32 -9.13 -10.96
N TYR A 71 17.78 -7.99 -10.49
CA TYR A 71 17.14 -6.68 -10.57
C TYR A 71 18.09 -5.64 -11.13
N GLY A 72 17.57 -4.72 -11.95
CA GLY A 72 18.40 -3.69 -12.59
C GLY A 72 18.73 -2.51 -11.68
N ASN A 73 17.82 -2.16 -10.79
CA ASN A 73 17.87 -0.97 -9.93
C ASN A 73 17.02 -1.16 -8.67
N TRP A 74 17.02 -0.16 -7.79
CA TRP A 74 16.28 -0.18 -6.52
C TRP A 74 14.77 -0.34 -6.71
N TYR A 75 14.20 0.28 -7.73
CA TYR A 75 12.76 0.25 -7.96
C TYR A 75 12.27 -1.17 -8.29
N ASP A 76 12.95 -1.84 -9.23
CA ASP A 76 12.63 -3.20 -9.61
C ASP A 76 12.78 -4.16 -8.41
N TYR A 77 13.82 -3.94 -7.58
CA TYR A 77 14.05 -4.69 -6.37
C TYR A 77 12.93 -4.48 -5.34
N CYS A 78 12.58 -3.23 -5.04
CA CYS A 78 11.54 -2.93 -4.05
C CYS A 78 10.19 -3.52 -4.46
N VAL A 79 9.78 -3.34 -5.72
CA VAL A 79 8.54 -3.92 -6.23
C VAL A 79 8.57 -5.46 -6.20
N GLY A 80 9.71 -6.07 -6.53
CA GLY A 80 9.85 -7.53 -6.56
C GLY A 80 9.98 -8.19 -5.18
N GLU A 81 10.77 -7.58 -4.27
CA GLU A 81 11.08 -8.18 -2.98
C GLU A 81 10.18 -7.69 -1.84
N TRP A 82 9.73 -6.44 -1.89
CA TRP A 82 8.80 -5.91 -0.89
C TRP A 82 7.33 -6.06 -1.30
N GLY A 83 7.03 -5.96 -2.60
CA GLY A 83 5.66 -5.86 -3.12
C GLY A 83 5.18 -4.42 -3.28
N THR A 84 5.94 -3.44 -2.82
CA THR A 84 5.64 -2.00 -2.90
C THR A 84 6.87 -1.20 -3.32
N LYS A 85 6.66 0.02 -3.80
CA LYS A 85 7.73 0.87 -4.33
C LYS A 85 8.64 1.46 -3.27
N TRP A 86 8.07 1.94 -2.17
CA TRP A 86 8.76 2.72 -1.15
C TRP A 86 8.73 2.02 0.21
N ASP A 87 9.71 2.39 1.04
CA ASP A 87 9.69 1.99 2.43
C ASP A 87 8.51 2.61 3.17
N VAL A 88 8.17 2.04 4.30
CA VAL A 88 7.05 2.46 5.13
C VAL A 88 7.51 2.80 6.54
N GLY A 89 6.74 3.66 7.20
CA GLY A 89 7.02 4.11 8.56
C GLY A 89 5.76 4.33 9.35
N ASP A 90 5.93 4.57 10.64
CA ASP A 90 4.83 4.84 11.55
C ASP A 90 4.09 6.13 11.19
N GLN A 91 2.77 6.06 11.22
CA GLN A 91 1.88 7.22 11.07
C GLN A 91 1.31 7.69 12.41
N GLY A 92 1.98 7.36 13.52
CA GLY A 92 1.55 7.71 14.87
C GLY A 92 0.55 6.73 15.46
N CYS A 93 0.46 5.52 14.91
CA CYS A 93 -0.49 4.48 15.30
C CYS A 93 0.18 3.19 15.81
N SER A 94 1.52 3.17 15.93
CA SER A 94 2.23 1.97 16.39
C SER A 94 2.11 1.78 17.90
N ASP A 95 1.69 0.60 18.33
CA ASP A 95 1.58 0.22 19.73
C ASP A 95 2.19 -1.16 20.00
N ILE A 96 3.09 -1.22 20.98
CA ILE A 96 3.66 -2.48 21.45
C ILE A 96 2.85 -2.97 22.64
N HIS A 97 2.29 -4.17 22.54
CA HIS A 97 1.60 -4.82 23.65
C HIS A 97 2.51 -4.93 24.90
N PRO A 98 1.98 -4.79 26.14
CA PRO A 98 2.77 -4.76 27.38
C PRO A 98 3.75 -5.93 27.57
N GLU A 99 3.49 -7.09 26.99
CA GLU A 99 4.41 -8.22 27.00
C GLU A 99 5.59 -8.08 26.04
N GLY A 100 5.59 -7.07 25.17
CA GLY A 100 6.66 -6.77 24.21
C GLY A 100 6.80 -7.75 23.06
N ARG A 101 5.83 -8.65 22.86
CA ARG A 101 5.88 -9.72 21.85
C ARG A 101 4.94 -9.50 20.66
N MET A 102 4.17 -8.44 20.70
CA MET A 102 3.20 -8.09 19.67
C MET A 102 3.30 -6.58 19.39
N LEU A 103 3.23 -6.22 18.13
CA LEU A 103 3.19 -4.86 17.62
C LEU A 103 1.97 -4.72 16.71
N HIS A 104 1.15 -3.72 16.98
CA HIS A 104 0.11 -3.25 16.07
C HIS A 104 0.58 -1.96 15.43
N THR A 105 0.38 -1.81 14.13
CA THR A 105 0.73 -0.59 13.39
C THR A 105 -0.15 -0.43 12.18
N SER A 106 -0.30 0.83 11.73
CA SER A 106 -0.94 1.15 10.46
C SER A 106 -0.02 2.06 9.65
N PHE A 107 0.01 1.86 8.34
CA PHE A 107 0.80 2.67 7.42
C PHE A 107 0.22 2.62 6.01
N ASP A 108 0.65 3.57 5.18
CA ASP A 108 0.35 3.59 3.76
C ASP A 108 1.53 3.04 2.95
N SER A 109 1.25 2.18 1.99
CA SER A 109 2.21 1.71 1.00
C SER A 109 1.84 2.15 -0.41
N ALA A 110 2.83 2.25 -1.29
CA ALA A 110 2.61 2.75 -2.64
C ALA A 110 2.08 1.62 -3.54
N TRP A 111 0.84 1.79 -4.03
CA TRP A 111 0.09 0.95 -4.98
C TRP A 111 -0.39 -0.40 -4.46
N ALA A 112 0.37 -1.08 -3.62
CA ALA A 112 0.06 -2.43 -3.15
C ALA A 112 0.61 -2.66 -1.74
N PRO A 113 0.06 -3.63 -0.98
CA PRO A 113 0.60 -4.04 0.31
C PRO A 113 1.98 -4.69 0.15
N PRO A 114 2.89 -4.58 1.14
CA PRO A 114 4.23 -5.16 1.06
C PRO A 114 4.25 -6.66 1.36
N THR A 115 3.44 -7.47 0.66
CA THR A 115 3.29 -8.91 0.93
C THR A 115 4.57 -9.71 0.70
N GLY A 116 5.44 -9.26 -0.21
CA GLY A 116 6.77 -9.84 -0.38
C GLY A 116 7.66 -9.67 0.86
N ALA A 117 7.60 -8.51 1.51
CA ALA A 117 8.30 -8.27 2.77
C ALA A 117 7.67 -9.07 3.92
N TYR A 118 6.35 -9.24 3.96
CA TYR A 118 5.67 -10.05 4.97
C TYR A 118 6.16 -11.50 4.94
N ALA A 119 6.28 -12.12 3.77
CA ALA A 119 6.84 -13.47 3.63
C ALA A 119 8.30 -13.56 4.14
N LYS A 120 9.11 -12.50 3.99
CA LYS A 120 10.48 -12.47 4.54
C LYS A 120 10.48 -12.32 6.06
N LEU A 121 9.57 -11.54 6.63
CA LEU A 121 9.39 -11.43 8.08
C LEU A 121 9.01 -12.78 8.69
N GLU A 122 8.12 -13.53 8.07
CA GLU A 122 7.77 -14.89 8.52
C GLU A 122 8.98 -15.83 8.48
N ALA A 123 9.81 -15.74 7.46
CA ALA A 123 11.08 -16.50 7.39
C ALA A 123 12.06 -16.13 8.51
N LEU A 124 11.93 -14.94 9.13
CA LEU A 124 12.68 -14.50 10.31
C LEU A 124 12.02 -14.88 11.63
N GLY A 125 10.88 -15.59 11.61
CA GLY A 125 10.17 -16.07 12.79
C GLY A 125 9.04 -15.18 13.29
N PHE A 126 8.69 -14.13 12.58
CA PHE A 126 7.49 -13.36 12.88
C PHE A 126 6.24 -14.15 12.48
N ARG A 127 5.16 -13.99 13.24
CA ARG A 127 3.80 -14.16 12.72
C ARG A 127 3.32 -12.84 12.18
N VAL A 128 2.77 -12.87 10.97
CA VAL A 128 2.31 -11.68 10.25
C VAL A 128 0.84 -11.83 9.97
N GLU A 129 0.04 -10.90 10.46
CA GLU A 129 -1.36 -10.73 10.06
C GLU A 129 -1.54 -9.28 9.58
N ALA A 130 -2.03 -9.12 8.37
CA ALA A 130 -2.28 -7.79 7.81
C ALA A 130 -3.61 -7.75 7.07
N MET A 131 -4.31 -6.64 7.24
CA MET A 131 -5.41 -6.24 6.37
C MET A 131 -4.97 -5.04 5.55
N TYR A 132 -5.43 -4.94 4.31
CA TYR A 132 -5.09 -3.83 3.44
C TYR A 132 -6.27 -3.43 2.55
N TYR A 133 -6.28 -2.15 2.16
CA TYR A 133 -7.29 -1.57 1.27
C TYR A 133 -6.68 -0.50 0.36
N GLU A 134 -6.94 -0.59 -0.94
CA GLU A 134 -6.58 0.41 -1.94
C GLU A 134 -7.85 0.84 -2.68
N SER A 135 -8.30 2.07 -2.42
CA SER A 135 -9.58 2.57 -2.93
C SER A 135 -9.56 2.92 -4.42
N GLY A 136 -8.39 3.30 -4.98
CA GLY A 136 -8.30 3.76 -6.36
C GLY A 136 -8.39 2.64 -7.38
N MET A 137 -7.92 1.45 -7.05
CA MET A 137 -8.03 0.24 -7.87
C MET A 137 -9.09 -0.73 -7.33
N CYS A 138 -9.83 -0.32 -6.29
CA CYS A 138 -10.93 -1.05 -5.70
C CYS A 138 -10.57 -2.48 -5.28
N PHE A 139 -9.50 -2.64 -4.50
CA PHE A 139 -9.18 -3.94 -3.90
C PHE A 139 -8.91 -3.83 -2.40
N ALA A 140 -9.17 -4.90 -1.69
CA ALA A 140 -8.79 -5.10 -0.30
C ALA A 140 -8.28 -6.52 -0.11
N GLY A 141 -7.73 -6.85 1.04
CA GLY A 141 -7.35 -8.22 1.31
C GLY A 141 -6.80 -8.46 2.69
N VAL A 142 -6.47 -9.72 2.92
CA VAL A 142 -5.92 -10.21 4.18
C VAL A 142 -4.68 -11.06 3.88
N TYR A 143 -3.57 -10.72 4.52
CA TYR A 143 -2.37 -11.56 4.55
C TYR A 143 -2.29 -12.25 5.91
N LYS A 144 -2.25 -13.58 5.91
CA LYS A 144 -2.16 -14.39 7.12
C LYS A 144 -1.58 -15.77 6.84
N ASP A 145 -0.74 -16.27 7.74
CA ASP A 145 -0.15 -17.61 7.67
C ASP A 145 0.53 -17.91 6.30
N GLY A 146 1.22 -16.91 5.74
CA GLY A 146 1.89 -17.01 4.44
C GLY A 146 0.96 -16.97 3.22
N CYS A 147 -0.33 -16.75 3.43
CA CYS A 147 -1.32 -16.63 2.36
C CYS A 147 -1.78 -15.20 2.21
N ASP A 148 -1.86 -14.73 0.96
CA ASP A 148 -2.42 -13.45 0.58
C ASP A 148 -3.76 -13.69 -0.13
N GLU A 149 -4.85 -13.18 0.44
CA GLU A 149 -6.21 -13.27 -0.11
C GLU A 149 -6.65 -11.87 -0.54
N GLU A 150 -6.38 -11.54 -1.80
CA GLU A 150 -6.85 -10.29 -2.41
C GLU A 150 -8.30 -10.44 -2.90
N ILE A 151 -9.10 -9.41 -2.64
CA ILE A 151 -10.51 -9.31 -2.98
C ILE A 151 -10.70 -8.13 -3.90
N ASN A 152 -11.26 -8.37 -5.09
CA ASN A 152 -11.67 -7.30 -5.99
C ASN A 152 -13.03 -6.75 -5.54
N LEU A 153 -13.06 -5.47 -5.20
CA LEU A 153 -14.25 -4.75 -4.72
C LEU A 153 -14.98 -4.01 -5.84
N GLU A 154 -14.48 -4.06 -7.09
CA GLU A 154 -15.09 -3.34 -8.22
C GLU A 154 -16.53 -3.76 -8.44
N GLY A 155 -17.46 -2.81 -8.34
CA GLY A 155 -18.89 -3.01 -8.53
C GLY A 155 -19.63 -3.60 -7.33
N MET A 156 -18.96 -3.88 -6.22
CA MET A 156 -19.63 -4.28 -4.99
C MET A 156 -20.39 -3.10 -4.36
N SER A 157 -21.59 -3.35 -3.88
CA SER A 157 -22.35 -2.38 -3.10
C SER A 157 -21.90 -2.33 -1.65
N ALA A 158 -22.21 -1.23 -0.95
CA ALA A 158 -21.93 -1.09 0.46
C ALA A 158 -22.51 -2.24 1.31
N ASP A 159 -23.73 -2.70 0.98
CA ASP A 159 -24.40 -3.78 1.70
C ASP A 159 -23.73 -5.15 1.46
N GLU A 160 -23.20 -5.39 0.26
CA GLU A 160 -22.39 -6.59 -0.05
C GLU A 160 -21.08 -6.58 0.74
N ILE A 161 -20.37 -5.44 0.81
CA ILE A 161 -19.15 -5.30 1.61
C ILE A 161 -19.43 -5.61 3.08
N GLU A 162 -20.44 -4.99 3.70
CA GLU A 162 -20.82 -5.23 5.09
C GLU A 162 -21.15 -6.69 5.39
N SER A 163 -21.78 -7.38 4.43
CA SER A 163 -22.22 -8.77 4.64
C SER A 163 -21.14 -9.81 4.35
N GLU A 164 -20.30 -9.60 3.34
CA GLU A 164 -19.33 -10.58 2.87
C GLU A 164 -17.93 -10.36 3.46
N HIS A 165 -17.58 -9.10 3.79
CA HIS A 165 -16.26 -8.71 4.27
C HIS A 165 -16.32 -7.78 5.51
N PRO A 166 -17.06 -8.17 6.58
CA PRO A 166 -17.30 -7.30 7.73
C PRO A 166 -16.02 -6.86 8.45
N ASP A 167 -15.00 -7.70 8.53
CA ASP A 167 -13.74 -7.38 9.22
C ASP A 167 -12.95 -6.30 8.45
N LEU A 168 -12.95 -6.35 7.11
CA LEU A 168 -12.31 -5.34 6.27
C LEU A 168 -13.10 -4.03 6.31
N ASP A 169 -14.42 -4.11 6.34
CA ASP A 169 -15.28 -2.93 6.44
C ASP A 169 -15.12 -2.23 7.79
N GLU A 170 -15.09 -2.98 8.90
CA GLU A 170 -14.82 -2.44 10.23
C GLU A 170 -13.44 -1.77 10.30
N CYS A 171 -12.42 -2.36 9.65
CA CYS A 171 -11.06 -1.84 9.66
C CYS A 171 -10.90 -0.54 8.85
N PHE A 172 -11.54 -0.45 7.68
CA PHE A 172 -11.26 0.61 6.71
C PHE A 172 -12.46 1.52 6.39
N GLY A 173 -13.67 1.24 6.89
CA GLY A 173 -14.88 2.03 6.61
C GLY A 173 -15.27 2.03 5.13
N ILE A 174 -15.11 0.89 4.44
CA ILE A 174 -15.26 0.79 2.99
C ILE A 174 -16.69 1.09 2.57
N SER A 175 -17.68 0.50 3.25
CA SER A 175 -19.10 0.68 2.97
C SER A 175 -19.56 2.11 3.18
N GLU A 176 -19.07 2.77 4.24
CA GLU A 176 -19.34 4.17 4.52
C GLU A 176 -18.77 5.07 3.40
N SER A 177 -17.54 4.83 2.98
CA SER A 177 -16.90 5.56 1.88
C SER A 177 -17.65 5.41 0.56
N ILE A 178 -18.18 4.22 0.25
CA ILE A 178 -19.01 3.97 -0.94
C ILE A 178 -20.31 4.78 -0.88
N ARG A 179 -20.98 4.79 0.28
CA ARG A 179 -22.23 5.53 0.46
C ARG A 179 -22.02 7.05 0.35
N GLU A 180 -20.92 7.56 0.94
CA GLU A 180 -20.56 8.97 0.83
C GLU A 180 -20.29 9.37 -0.62
N TYR A 181 -19.54 8.56 -1.35
CA TYR A 181 -19.27 8.82 -2.77
C TYR A 181 -20.54 8.82 -3.61
N GLN A 182 -21.44 7.85 -3.41
CA GLN A 182 -22.75 7.79 -4.09
C GLN A 182 -23.62 9.00 -3.79
N ALA A 183 -23.64 9.45 -2.54
CA ALA A 183 -24.39 10.64 -2.15
C ALA A 183 -23.83 11.91 -2.83
N MET A 184 -22.51 12.04 -2.94
CA MET A 184 -21.87 13.15 -3.67
C MET A 184 -22.23 13.14 -5.16
N GLU A 185 -22.19 11.98 -5.81
CA GLU A 185 -22.57 11.86 -7.23
C GLU A 185 -24.04 12.24 -7.47
N GLU A 186 -24.95 11.84 -6.57
CA GLU A 186 -26.37 12.22 -6.65
C GLU A 186 -26.58 13.73 -6.47
N GLU A 187 -25.86 14.36 -5.56
CA GLU A 187 -25.91 15.82 -5.36
C GLU A 187 -25.38 16.57 -6.59
N GLU A 188 -24.25 16.15 -7.16
CA GLU A 188 -23.67 16.75 -8.36
C GLU A 188 -24.61 16.60 -9.56
N LEU A 189 -25.18 15.42 -9.76
CA LEU A 189 -26.15 15.17 -10.84
C LEU A 189 -27.40 16.05 -10.69
N THR A 190 -27.91 16.15 -9.47
CA THR A 190 -29.07 16.99 -9.15
C THR A 190 -28.79 18.46 -9.42
N ALA A 191 -27.62 18.95 -9.03
CA ALA A 191 -27.18 20.33 -9.29
C ALA A 191 -27.05 20.61 -10.79
N TRP A 192 -26.44 19.68 -11.54
CA TRP A 192 -26.29 19.78 -12.99
C TRP A 192 -27.65 19.83 -13.72
N VAL A 193 -28.59 18.97 -13.34
CA VAL A 193 -29.97 18.94 -13.93
C VAL A 193 -30.67 20.25 -13.65
N LYS A 194 -30.57 20.81 -12.45
CA LYS A 194 -31.16 22.08 -12.06
C LYS A 194 -30.61 23.25 -12.86
N ASP A 195 -29.28 23.35 -13.00
CA ASP A 195 -28.61 24.39 -13.81
C ASP A 195 -29.01 24.30 -15.28
N GLY A 196 -29.12 23.09 -15.85
CA GLY A 196 -29.56 22.86 -17.21
C GLY A 196 -31.04 23.29 -17.43
N ALA A 197 -31.93 23.04 -16.45
CA ALA A 197 -33.32 23.45 -16.50
C ALA A 197 -33.46 24.99 -16.42
N GLU A 198 -32.72 25.66 -15.57
CA GLU A 198 -32.73 27.13 -15.44
C GLU A 198 -32.25 27.80 -16.75
N LYS A 199 -31.13 27.34 -17.34
CA LYS A 199 -30.63 27.83 -18.64
C LYS A 199 -31.64 27.62 -19.78
N THR A 200 -32.34 26.50 -19.78
CA THR A 200 -33.37 26.22 -20.78
C THR A 200 -34.63 27.12 -20.62
N ALA A 201 -34.94 27.50 -19.38
CA ALA A 201 -36.07 28.40 -19.10
C ALA A 201 -35.75 29.85 -19.54
N GLU A 202 -34.51 30.31 -19.31
CA GLU A 202 -34.02 31.62 -19.75
C GLU A 202 -34.07 31.77 -21.29
N LEU A 203 -33.62 30.73 -22.01
CA LEU A 203 -33.63 30.74 -23.48
C LEU A 203 -35.05 30.74 -24.09
N LYS A 204 -36.08 30.35 -23.37
CA LYS A 204 -37.49 30.37 -23.83
C LYS A 204 -38.18 31.71 -23.57
N THR A 205 -37.55 32.58 -22.79
CA THR A 205 -38.07 33.92 -22.43
C THR A 205 -37.46 35.04 -23.25
N LEU A 206 -36.51 34.74 -24.13
CA LEU A 206 -35.93 35.60 -25.16
C LEU A 206 -36.61 35.37 -26.52
#